data_2b5d6bd184976dd20335950b4a7ac2e6
#
_entry.id   2b5d6bd184976dd20335950b4a7ac2e6
#
_cell.length_a   1.000
_cell.length_b   1.000
_cell.length_c   1.000
_cell.angle_alpha   90.00
_cell.angle_beta   90.00
_cell.angle_gamma   90.00
#
_symmetry.space_group_name_H-M   'P 1'
#
loop_
_entity.id
_entity.type
_entity.pdbx_description
1 polymer ?
#
loop_
_entity_poly.entity_id
_entity_poly.type
_entity_poly.pdbx_seq_one_letter_code
_entity_poly.pdbx_strand_id
1 'polypeptide(L)'
;QLHRRQRQMCIRDRHMAQAIVGDAKVSLMELSQALGNWKADDNWYKKSRIELKNWESYVDKESGPTNQKLPSYAHVIGACYRNSDPSDIAVTAAGGLVGEVIQVWKPRELNTHETEWGFSCMSYEISGALGIKMANPDKEVVSFVGDGSYLLFNSDIYSSVITNNKLIIIVCDNGGHAVINRLQLFKGGKEFNCLLKSSKTPNLVSVDFASHAKSMGADGEKVNSIAELEEAFKRANISTKTYVISIHS
;
A
#
# COMPACT_ATOMS: atom_id res chain seq x y z
N GLN A 1 -14.60 19.76 20.88
CA GLN A 1 -13.96 21.10 20.90
C GLN A 1 -12.47 21.04 21.28
N LEU A 2 -12.05 20.16 22.19
CA LEU A 2 -10.63 20.01 22.58
C LEU A 2 -9.73 19.62 21.38
N HIS A 3 -10.17 18.71 20.52
CA HIS A 3 -9.42 18.30 19.34
C HIS A 3 -9.23 19.42 18.29
N ARG A 4 -10.17 20.37 18.18
CA ARG A 4 -10.01 21.56 17.33
C ARG A 4 -8.92 22.50 17.84
N ARG A 5 -8.81 22.69 19.16
CA ARG A 5 -7.77 23.54 19.76
C ARG A 5 -6.38 22.93 19.61
N GLN A 6 -6.24 21.61 19.77
CA GLN A 6 -4.96 20.92 19.55
C GLN A 6 -4.48 21.00 18.09
N ARG A 7 -5.38 20.85 17.11
CA ARG A 7 -5.02 21.03 15.70
C ARG A 7 -4.56 22.45 15.38
N GLN A 8 -5.25 23.47 15.88
CA GLN A 8 -4.84 24.86 15.74
C GLN A 8 -3.50 25.14 16.40
N MET A 9 -3.24 24.57 17.57
CA MET A 9 -1.98 24.71 18.30
C MET A 9 -0.82 24.08 17.51
N CYS A 10 -0.97 22.84 17.00
CA CYS A 10 0.07 22.19 16.21
C CYS A 10 0.39 22.93 14.90
N ILE A 11 -0.60 23.51 14.23
CA ILE A 11 -0.40 24.28 13.00
C ILE A 11 0.34 25.59 13.30
N ARG A 12 -0.07 26.33 14.33
CA ARG A 12 0.55 27.60 14.70
C ARG A 12 1.95 27.42 15.25
N ASP A 13 2.13 26.49 16.19
CA ASP A 13 3.38 26.34 16.93
C ASP A 13 4.49 25.66 16.13
N ARG A 14 4.14 24.73 15.23
CA ARG A 14 5.14 23.98 14.48
C ARG A 14 5.41 24.53 13.10
N HIS A 15 4.40 25.01 12.41
CA HIS A 15 4.51 25.43 11.01
C HIS A 15 4.32 26.95 10.82
N MET A 16 4.03 27.69 11.88
CA MET A 16 3.74 29.11 11.83
C MET A 16 2.67 29.46 10.77
N ALA A 17 1.76 28.53 10.50
CA ALA A 17 0.76 28.66 9.47
C ALA A 17 -0.46 29.44 9.95
N GLN A 18 -0.99 30.29 9.11
CA GLN A 18 -2.28 30.94 9.34
C GLN A 18 -3.40 29.95 9.01
N ALA A 19 -4.26 29.66 9.99
CA ALA A 19 -5.39 28.76 9.78
C ALA A 19 -6.51 29.46 8.99
N ILE A 20 -6.92 28.86 7.88
CA ILE A 20 -8.12 29.23 7.13
C ILE A 20 -9.15 28.12 7.38
N VAL A 21 -10.25 28.47 8.06
CA VAL A 21 -11.32 27.53 8.40
C VAL A 21 -12.51 27.76 7.48
N GLY A 22 -12.77 26.79 6.61
CA GLY A 22 -13.84 26.87 5.62
C GLY A 22 -13.88 25.63 4.71
N ASP A 23 -14.72 25.66 3.71
CA ASP A 23 -14.71 24.68 2.63
C ASP A 23 -13.41 24.80 1.84
N ALA A 24 -12.73 23.68 1.63
CA ALA A 24 -11.40 23.67 0.99
C ALA A 24 -11.45 24.18 -0.46
N LYS A 25 -12.47 23.80 -1.23
CA LYS A 25 -12.62 24.22 -2.62
C LYS A 25 -12.84 25.73 -2.72
N VAL A 26 -13.78 26.25 -1.92
CA VAL A 26 -14.08 27.68 -1.90
C VAL A 26 -12.87 28.48 -1.45
N SER A 27 -12.21 28.06 -0.35
CA SER A 27 -11.03 28.75 0.17
C SER A 27 -9.85 28.77 -0.82
N LEU A 28 -9.64 27.68 -1.56
CA LEU A 28 -8.61 27.62 -2.62
C LEU A 28 -8.95 28.51 -3.81
N MET A 29 -10.22 28.60 -4.18
CA MET A 29 -10.67 29.50 -5.27
C MET A 29 -10.48 30.97 -4.87
N GLU A 30 -10.89 31.34 -3.66
CA GLU A 30 -10.71 32.71 -3.12
C GLU A 30 -9.22 33.06 -2.96
N LEU A 31 -8.41 32.13 -2.48
CA LEU A 31 -6.95 32.32 -2.40
C LEU A 31 -6.33 32.52 -3.78
N SER A 32 -6.71 31.71 -4.77
CA SER A 32 -6.24 31.84 -6.15
C SER A 32 -6.63 33.21 -6.73
N GLN A 33 -7.85 33.68 -6.48
CA GLN A 33 -8.32 34.99 -6.92
C GLN A 33 -7.56 36.13 -6.23
N ALA A 34 -7.33 36.01 -4.91
CA ALA A 34 -6.59 37.00 -4.14
C ALA A 34 -5.11 37.12 -4.54
N LEU A 35 -4.49 36.00 -4.96
CA LEU A 35 -3.12 35.98 -5.47
C LEU A 35 -2.97 36.68 -6.82
N GLY A 36 -4.02 36.74 -7.63
CA GLY A 36 -4.01 37.42 -8.92
C GLY A 36 -2.85 36.95 -9.82
N ASN A 37 -1.96 37.88 -10.14
CA ASN A 37 -0.80 37.61 -11.02
C ASN A 37 0.46 37.17 -10.25
N TRP A 38 0.35 36.84 -8.96
CA TRP A 38 1.50 36.37 -8.19
C TRP A 38 2.07 35.06 -8.78
N LYS A 39 3.37 35.00 -8.85
CA LYS A 39 4.11 33.80 -9.32
C LYS A 39 5.22 33.50 -8.32
N ALA A 40 5.47 32.23 -8.12
CA ALA A 40 6.64 31.77 -7.39
C ALA A 40 7.94 32.14 -8.12
N ASP A 41 9.02 32.25 -7.37
CA ASP A 41 10.36 32.47 -7.95
C ASP A 41 10.71 31.33 -8.94
N ASP A 42 11.21 31.72 -10.11
CA ASP A 42 11.55 30.75 -11.18
C ASP A 42 12.62 29.74 -10.74
N ASN A 43 13.55 30.13 -9.85
CA ASN A 43 14.58 29.22 -9.36
C ASN A 43 13.97 28.19 -8.42
N TRP A 44 12.99 28.57 -7.60
CA TRP A 44 12.25 27.63 -6.76
C TRP A 44 11.52 26.60 -7.63
N TYR A 45 10.81 27.06 -8.65
CA TYR A 45 10.10 26.18 -9.59
C TYR A 45 11.07 25.23 -10.31
N LYS A 46 12.18 25.74 -10.88
CA LYS A 46 13.21 24.92 -11.53
C LYS A 46 13.79 23.88 -10.58
N LYS A 47 14.13 24.27 -9.35
CA LYS A 47 14.63 23.36 -8.32
C LYS A 47 13.63 22.25 -8.01
N SER A 48 12.35 22.60 -7.76
CA SER A 48 11.32 21.60 -7.47
C SER A 48 11.14 20.58 -8.62
N ARG A 49 11.25 21.02 -9.88
CA ARG A 49 11.19 20.11 -11.04
C ARG A 49 12.40 19.18 -11.14
N ILE A 50 13.59 19.67 -10.80
CA ILE A 50 14.80 18.84 -10.76
C ILE A 50 14.67 17.79 -9.67
N GLU A 51 14.26 18.18 -8.47
CA GLU A 51 14.07 17.24 -7.34
C GLU A 51 12.99 16.19 -7.64
N LEU A 52 11.88 16.60 -8.28
CA LEU A 52 10.86 15.65 -8.71
C LEU A 52 11.44 14.61 -9.68
N LYS A 53 12.19 15.06 -10.69
CA LYS A 53 12.82 14.16 -11.66
C LYS A 53 13.83 13.20 -11.01
N ASN A 54 14.62 13.71 -10.07
CA ASN A 54 15.57 12.89 -9.31
C ASN A 54 14.82 11.81 -8.50
N TRP A 55 13.75 12.21 -7.84
CA TRP A 55 12.89 11.30 -7.08
C TRP A 55 12.24 10.23 -7.98
N GLU A 56 11.65 10.62 -9.09
CA GLU A 56 11.05 9.68 -10.05
C GLU A 56 12.09 8.67 -10.55
N SER A 57 13.28 9.14 -10.91
CA SER A 57 14.38 8.26 -11.37
C SER A 57 14.85 7.30 -10.28
N TYR A 58 14.87 7.75 -9.03
CA TYR A 58 15.18 6.90 -7.89
C TYR A 58 14.12 5.81 -7.69
N VAL A 59 12.85 6.20 -7.68
CA VAL A 59 11.73 5.25 -7.50
C VAL A 59 11.69 4.24 -8.64
N ASP A 60 11.86 4.67 -9.89
CA ASP A 60 11.85 3.78 -11.05
C ASP A 60 12.99 2.75 -10.99
N LYS A 61 14.16 3.14 -10.48
CA LYS A 61 15.28 2.23 -10.25
C LYS A 61 14.98 1.21 -9.15
N GLU A 62 14.49 1.67 -7.98
CA GLU A 62 14.25 0.81 -6.81
C GLU A 62 13.04 -0.12 -6.99
N SER A 63 12.11 0.23 -7.88
CA SER A 63 10.93 -0.58 -8.20
C SER A 63 11.03 -1.36 -9.51
N GLY A 64 12.17 -1.28 -10.18
CA GLY A 64 12.44 -1.94 -11.45
C GLY A 64 12.49 -3.48 -11.37
N PRO A 65 12.58 -4.16 -12.51
CA PRO A 65 12.81 -5.61 -12.54
C PRO A 65 14.08 -6.01 -11.78
N THR A 66 14.04 -7.13 -11.06
CA THR A 66 15.18 -7.63 -10.32
C THR A 66 15.21 -9.16 -10.28
N ASN A 67 16.42 -9.72 -10.19
CA ASN A 67 16.66 -11.15 -9.98
C ASN A 67 17.10 -11.47 -8.54
N GLN A 68 16.90 -10.54 -7.62
CA GLN A 68 17.21 -10.77 -6.20
C GLN A 68 16.33 -11.88 -5.64
N LYS A 69 16.93 -12.79 -4.85
CA LYS A 69 16.19 -13.87 -4.18
C LYS A 69 15.17 -13.35 -3.17
N LEU A 70 15.45 -12.18 -2.58
CA LEU A 70 14.57 -11.50 -1.64
C LEU A 70 14.29 -10.11 -2.21
N PRO A 71 13.25 -9.95 -3.03
CA PRO A 71 12.89 -8.64 -3.57
C PRO A 71 12.32 -7.73 -2.46
N SER A 72 12.58 -6.44 -2.58
CA SER A 72 11.96 -5.45 -1.69
C SER A 72 10.47 -5.25 -2.02
N TYR A 73 9.72 -4.64 -1.11
CA TYR A 73 8.34 -4.23 -1.38
C TYR A 73 8.23 -3.33 -2.62
N ALA A 74 9.20 -2.43 -2.83
CA ALA A 74 9.23 -1.58 -4.02
C ALA A 74 9.27 -2.41 -5.31
N HIS A 75 10.09 -3.47 -5.37
CA HIS A 75 10.12 -4.38 -6.51
C HIS A 75 8.79 -5.10 -6.72
N VAL A 76 8.16 -5.58 -5.64
CA VAL A 76 6.85 -6.27 -5.70
C VAL A 76 5.76 -5.34 -6.22
N ILE A 77 5.66 -4.14 -5.65
CA ILE A 77 4.65 -3.15 -6.04
C ILE A 77 4.91 -2.69 -7.48
N GLY A 78 6.18 -2.45 -7.84
CA GLY A 78 6.59 -2.07 -9.19
C GLY A 78 6.22 -3.12 -10.24
N ALA A 79 6.36 -4.41 -9.94
CA ALA A 79 5.95 -5.51 -10.81
C ALA A 79 4.43 -5.48 -11.07
N CYS A 80 3.63 -5.33 -10.02
CA CYS A 80 2.18 -5.19 -10.15
C CYS A 80 1.79 -3.92 -10.92
N TYR A 81 2.41 -2.78 -10.59
CA TYR A 81 2.14 -1.51 -11.25
C TYR A 81 2.41 -1.53 -12.76
N ARG A 82 3.51 -2.16 -13.19
CA ARG A 82 3.84 -2.30 -14.62
C ARG A 82 2.84 -3.14 -15.41
N ASN A 83 2.13 -4.04 -14.73
CA ASN A 83 1.16 -4.97 -15.32
C ASN A 83 -0.29 -4.61 -15.00
N SER A 84 -0.55 -3.45 -14.39
CA SER A 84 -1.89 -2.96 -14.04
C SER A 84 -2.42 -1.98 -15.09
N ASP A 85 -3.76 -1.91 -15.18
CA ASP A 85 -4.44 -0.88 -15.96
C ASP A 85 -4.46 0.47 -15.22
N PRO A 86 -4.59 1.60 -15.93
CA PRO A 86 -4.71 2.92 -15.31
C PRO A 86 -5.85 3.06 -14.31
N SER A 87 -6.92 2.30 -14.52
CA SER A 87 -8.13 2.31 -13.68
C SER A 87 -8.06 1.40 -12.45
N ASP A 88 -7.03 0.52 -12.34
CA ASP A 88 -6.87 -0.40 -11.22
C ASP A 88 -6.65 0.36 -9.91
N ILE A 89 -7.30 -0.11 -8.84
CA ILE A 89 -7.25 0.53 -7.53
C ILE A 89 -6.31 -0.24 -6.61
N ALA A 90 -5.22 0.40 -6.21
CA ALA A 90 -4.33 -0.13 -5.17
C ALA A 90 -4.87 0.14 -3.78
N VAL A 91 -4.85 -0.88 -2.91
CA VAL A 91 -5.32 -0.79 -1.53
C VAL A 91 -4.21 -1.25 -0.58
N THR A 92 -3.97 -0.47 0.46
CA THR A 92 -3.03 -0.82 1.53
C THR A 92 -3.44 -0.13 2.84
N ALA A 93 -2.95 -0.59 3.98
CA ALA A 93 -3.33 0.01 5.26
C ALA A 93 -2.19 0.04 6.30
N ALA A 94 -1.49 -1.07 6.50
CA ALA A 94 -0.61 -1.18 7.65
C ALA A 94 0.82 -1.62 7.30
N GLY A 95 1.72 -1.41 8.23
CA GLY A 95 3.10 -1.87 8.13
C GLY A 95 3.99 -1.04 7.20
N GLY A 96 5.03 -1.68 6.67
CA GLY A 96 5.97 -1.04 5.75
C GLY A 96 5.43 -0.83 4.34
N LEU A 97 4.43 -1.64 3.94
CA LEU A 97 3.83 -1.59 2.60
C LEU A 97 3.18 -0.24 2.29
N VAL A 98 2.55 0.39 3.27
CA VAL A 98 1.89 1.70 3.10
C VAL A 98 2.85 2.74 2.49
N GLY A 99 4.04 2.88 3.09
CA GLY A 99 5.05 3.82 2.61
C GLY A 99 5.51 3.50 1.19
N GLU A 100 5.73 2.23 0.89
CA GLU A 100 6.19 1.79 -0.42
C GLU A 100 5.11 1.91 -1.49
N VAL A 101 3.84 1.59 -1.19
CA VAL A 101 2.73 1.76 -2.15
C VAL A 101 2.56 3.23 -2.51
N ILE A 102 2.60 4.14 -1.51
CA ILE A 102 2.51 5.59 -1.77
C ILE A 102 3.64 6.11 -2.66
N GLN A 103 4.84 5.52 -2.55
CA GLN A 103 5.99 5.93 -3.35
C GLN A 103 5.98 5.36 -4.76
N VAL A 104 5.62 4.09 -4.91
CA VAL A 104 5.78 3.32 -6.14
C VAL A 104 4.51 3.30 -6.99
N TRP A 105 3.34 3.15 -6.37
CA TRP A 105 2.08 3.16 -7.10
C TRP A 105 1.70 4.59 -7.48
N LYS A 106 1.98 4.97 -8.72
CA LYS A 106 1.66 6.30 -9.26
C LYS A 106 0.24 6.28 -9.82
N PRO A 107 -0.76 6.87 -9.13
CA PRO A 107 -2.13 6.92 -9.63
C PRO A 107 -2.18 7.55 -11.03
N ARG A 108 -2.73 6.83 -11.99
CA ARG A 108 -2.88 7.30 -13.39
C ARG A 108 -4.25 7.90 -13.65
N GLU A 109 -5.22 7.58 -12.78
CA GLU A 109 -6.56 8.15 -12.75
C GLU A 109 -6.92 8.58 -11.32
N LEU A 110 -7.96 9.41 -11.18
CA LEU A 110 -8.49 9.79 -9.87
C LEU A 110 -9.12 8.58 -9.17
N ASN A 111 -8.96 8.52 -7.85
CA ASN A 111 -9.52 7.45 -7.01
C ASN A 111 -9.02 6.04 -7.35
N THR A 112 -7.75 5.92 -7.76
CA THR A 112 -7.10 4.63 -8.03
C THR A 112 -6.04 4.25 -6.98
N HIS A 113 -6.07 4.91 -5.84
CA HIS A 113 -5.27 4.56 -4.67
C HIS A 113 -6.06 4.82 -3.39
N GLU A 114 -6.18 3.81 -2.55
CA GLU A 114 -6.86 3.88 -1.26
C GLU A 114 -5.95 3.41 -0.14
N THR A 115 -5.87 4.20 0.91
CA THR A 115 -5.02 3.90 2.06
C THR A 115 -5.71 4.28 3.36
N GLU A 116 -5.91 3.31 4.24
CA GLU A 116 -6.31 3.60 5.60
C GLU A 116 -5.09 4.09 6.39
N TRP A 117 -4.89 5.38 6.41
CA TRP A 117 -3.71 6.01 7.02
C TRP A 117 -3.95 6.47 8.47
N GLY A 118 -5.20 6.75 8.81
CA GLY A 118 -5.53 7.43 10.06
C GLY A 118 -5.20 6.60 11.31
N PHE A 119 -5.50 5.32 11.28
CA PHE A 119 -5.28 4.39 12.39
C PHE A 119 -4.34 3.25 12.03
N SER A 120 -4.00 3.10 10.75
CA SER A 120 -3.14 2.01 10.24
C SER A 120 -3.65 0.64 10.68
N CYS A 121 -4.94 0.39 10.44
CA CYS A 121 -5.62 -0.82 10.86
C CYS A 121 -5.15 -2.02 10.05
N MET A 122 -4.46 -2.95 10.70
CA MET A 122 -4.08 -4.22 10.08
C MET A 122 -5.33 -4.97 9.60
N SER A 123 -5.23 -5.58 8.44
CA SER A 123 -6.29 -6.34 7.75
C SER A 123 -7.34 -5.50 7.03
N TYR A 124 -7.36 -4.19 7.18
CA TYR A 124 -8.18 -3.33 6.33
C TYR A 124 -7.89 -3.57 4.84
N GLU A 125 -6.67 -3.96 4.52
CA GLU A 125 -6.23 -4.23 3.15
C GLU A 125 -7.15 -5.22 2.40
N ILE A 126 -7.70 -6.22 3.10
CA ILE A 126 -8.60 -7.23 2.50
C ILE A 126 -10.05 -6.76 2.57
N SER A 127 -10.52 -6.38 3.77
CA SER A 127 -11.92 -5.97 3.98
C SER A 127 -12.24 -4.66 3.26
N GLY A 128 -11.33 -3.69 3.31
CA GLY A 128 -11.46 -2.43 2.58
C GLY A 128 -11.45 -2.64 1.06
N ALA A 129 -10.57 -3.52 0.57
CA ALA A 129 -10.53 -3.88 -0.85
C ALA A 129 -11.87 -4.49 -1.31
N LEU A 130 -12.50 -5.35 -0.50
CA LEU A 130 -13.82 -5.90 -0.81
C LEU A 130 -14.87 -4.79 -0.91
N GLY A 131 -14.91 -3.87 0.05
CA GLY A 131 -15.83 -2.72 0.00
C GLY A 131 -15.60 -1.83 -1.21
N ILE A 132 -14.33 -1.58 -1.58
CA ILE A 132 -13.97 -0.81 -2.76
C ILE A 132 -14.41 -1.53 -4.04
N LYS A 133 -14.22 -2.86 -4.13
CA LYS A 133 -14.67 -3.65 -5.28
C LYS A 133 -16.19 -3.63 -5.43
N MET A 134 -16.92 -3.73 -4.33
CA MET A 134 -18.40 -3.63 -4.34
C MET A 134 -18.87 -2.26 -4.83
N ALA A 135 -18.14 -1.19 -4.51
CA ALA A 135 -18.43 0.17 -4.97
C ALA A 135 -17.95 0.44 -6.42
N ASN A 136 -16.99 -0.33 -6.92
CA ASN A 136 -16.38 -0.19 -8.25
C ASN A 136 -16.31 -1.56 -8.96
N PRO A 137 -17.44 -2.16 -9.33
CA PRO A 137 -17.51 -3.53 -9.83
C PRO A 137 -16.72 -3.75 -11.12
N ASP A 138 -16.56 -2.71 -11.94
CA ASP A 138 -15.90 -2.77 -13.25
C ASP A 138 -14.37 -2.56 -13.17
N LYS A 139 -13.82 -2.21 -11.99
CA LYS A 139 -12.38 -1.99 -11.81
C LYS A 139 -11.72 -3.19 -11.13
N GLU A 140 -10.48 -3.46 -11.46
CA GLU A 140 -9.68 -4.37 -10.65
C GLU A 140 -9.23 -3.68 -9.36
N VAL A 141 -9.22 -4.45 -8.27
CA VAL A 141 -8.77 -3.99 -6.95
C VAL A 141 -7.59 -4.85 -6.52
N VAL A 142 -6.45 -4.22 -6.34
CA VAL A 142 -5.18 -4.85 -5.98
C VAL A 142 -4.84 -4.49 -4.54
N SER A 143 -4.94 -5.46 -3.65
CA SER A 143 -4.63 -5.31 -2.22
C SER A 143 -3.19 -5.75 -1.94
N PHE A 144 -2.42 -4.89 -1.29
CA PHE A 144 -1.07 -5.20 -0.81
C PHE A 144 -1.11 -5.41 0.70
N VAL A 145 -0.85 -6.63 1.15
CA VAL A 145 -0.98 -7.03 2.56
C VAL A 145 0.27 -7.77 3.04
N GLY A 146 0.70 -7.52 4.27
CA GLY A 146 1.74 -8.30 4.93
C GLY A 146 1.18 -9.61 5.49
N ASP A 147 2.05 -10.62 5.67
CA ASP A 147 1.72 -11.92 6.26
C ASP A 147 1.01 -11.80 7.61
N GLY A 148 1.47 -10.92 8.50
CA GLY A 148 0.84 -10.66 9.79
C GLY A 148 -0.55 -10.05 9.68
N SER A 149 -0.77 -9.08 8.77
CA SER A 149 -2.09 -8.51 8.50
C SER A 149 -3.03 -9.54 7.89
N TYR A 150 -2.56 -10.34 6.94
CA TYR A 150 -3.33 -11.41 6.34
C TYR A 150 -3.82 -12.42 7.38
N LEU A 151 -2.95 -12.85 8.29
CA LEU A 151 -3.32 -13.83 9.33
C LEU A 151 -4.25 -13.28 10.40
N LEU A 152 -4.26 -11.98 10.61
CA LEU A 152 -5.12 -11.35 11.59
C LEU A 152 -6.60 -11.40 11.19
N PHE A 153 -6.92 -11.14 9.92
CA PHE A 153 -8.29 -11.15 9.42
C PHE A 153 -8.34 -11.44 7.92
N ASN A 154 -8.57 -12.68 7.56
CA ASN A 154 -8.56 -13.17 6.17
C ASN A 154 -9.93 -13.71 5.70
N SER A 155 -10.94 -13.71 6.56
CA SER A 155 -12.27 -14.27 6.25
C SER A 155 -12.96 -13.57 5.08
N ASP A 156 -12.62 -12.31 4.79
CA ASP A 156 -13.22 -11.58 3.67
C ASP A 156 -12.70 -12.02 2.31
N ILE A 157 -11.70 -12.89 2.25
CA ILE A 157 -11.37 -13.64 1.04
C ILE A 157 -12.55 -14.57 0.70
N TYR A 158 -13.09 -15.28 1.68
CA TYR A 158 -14.29 -16.10 1.48
C TYR A 158 -15.53 -15.25 1.16
N SER A 159 -15.70 -14.11 1.84
CA SER A 159 -16.75 -13.15 1.54
C SER A 159 -16.70 -12.67 0.08
N SER A 160 -15.49 -12.40 -0.45
CA SER A 160 -15.32 -11.99 -1.84
C SER A 160 -15.73 -13.09 -2.85
N VAL A 161 -15.45 -14.34 -2.50
CA VAL A 161 -15.83 -15.51 -3.33
C VAL A 161 -17.36 -15.69 -3.36
N ILE A 162 -18.01 -15.72 -2.19
CA ILE A 162 -19.47 -15.97 -2.13
C ILE A 162 -20.31 -14.81 -2.66
N THR A 163 -19.76 -13.60 -2.68
CA THR A 163 -20.42 -12.41 -3.24
C THR A 163 -20.00 -12.11 -4.68
N ASN A 164 -19.14 -12.95 -5.26
CA ASN A 164 -18.59 -12.77 -6.61
C ASN A 164 -17.94 -11.40 -6.84
N ASN A 165 -17.25 -10.87 -5.81
CA ASN A 165 -16.47 -9.63 -5.88
C ASN A 165 -15.00 -9.96 -5.92
N LYS A 166 -14.45 -10.15 -7.13
CA LYS A 166 -13.05 -10.53 -7.35
C LYS A 166 -12.08 -9.52 -6.77
N LEU A 167 -11.07 -10.01 -6.06
CA LEU A 167 -9.91 -9.25 -5.58
C LEU A 167 -8.61 -9.86 -6.10
N ILE A 168 -7.59 -9.04 -6.28
CA ILE A 168 -6.20 -9.49 -6.44
C ILE A 168 -5.48 -9.13 -5.14
N ILE A 169 -4.96 -10.13 -4.43
CA ILE A 169 -4.34 -9.95 -3.11
C ILE A 169 -2.88 -10.38 -3.19
N ILE A 170 -1.98 -9.43 -2.99
CA ILE A 170 -0.53 -9.65 -2.97
C ILE A 170 -0.07 -9.75 -1.53
N VAL A 171 0.30 -10.95 -1.09
CA VAL A 171 0.82 -11.21 0.25
C VAL A 171 2.33 -11.10 0.24
N CYS A 172 2.83 -10.03 0.85
CA CYS A 172 4.27 -9.84 1.07
C CYS A 172 4.68 -10.54 2.36
N ASP A 173 5.19 -11.76 2.24
CA ASP A 173 5.65 -12.57 3.38
C ASP A 173 7.04 -12.09 3.82
N ASN A 174 7.10 -11.44 4.96
CA ASN A 174 8.35 -10.98 5.58
C ASN A 174 8.72 -11.74 6.86
N GLY A 175 7.98 -12.79 7.19
CA GLY A 175 8.19 -13.63 8.37
C GLY A 175 7.77 -12.98 9.68
N GLY A 176 6.73 -12.14 9.68
CA GLY A 176 6.10 -11.59 10.88
C GLY A 176 5.84 -10.08 10.84
N HIS A 177 6.02 -9.39 11.96
CA HIS A 177 5.82 -7.94 12.07
C HIS A 177 7.14 -7.17 11.85
N ALA A 178 7.72 -7.28 10.65
CA ALA A 178 9.06 -6.78 10.35
C ALA A 178 9.20 -5.25 10.55
N VAL A 179 8.15 -4.46 10.28
CA VAL A 179 8.19 -3.01 10.52
C VAL A 179 8.30 -2.68 12.00
N ILE A 180 7.60 -3.43 12.86
CA ILE A 180 7.67 -3.22 14.31
C ILE A 180 9.07 -3.59 14.81
N ASN A 181 9.65 -4.68 14.33
CA ASN A 181 11.03 -5.05 14.64
C ASN A 181 12.02 -3.94 14.24
N ARG A 182 11.88 -3.36 13.04
CA ARG A 182 12.71 -2.23 12.60
C ARG A 182 12.55 -1.00 13.51
N LEU A 183 11.32 -0.69 13.94
CA LEU A 183 11.07 0.42 14.86
C LEU A 183 11.68 0.18 16.25
N GLN A 184 11.65 -1.05 16.76
CA GLN A 184 12.33 -1.40 18.01
C GLN A 184 13.83 -1.14 17.93
N LEU A 185 14.47 -1.64 16.87
CA LEU A 185 15.90 -1.44 16.63
C LEU A 185 16.26 0.05 16.43
N PHE A 186 15.47 0.76 15.63
CA PHE A 186 15.67 2.20 15.38
C PHE A 186 15.59 3.05 16.66
N LYS A 187 14.77 2.64 17.62
CA LYS A 187 14.66 3.30 18.93
C LYS A 187 15.71 2.83 19.97
N GLY A 188 16.70 2.05 19.53
CA GLY A 188 17.77 1.54 20.40
C GLY A 188 17.36 0.30 21.22
N GLY A 189 16.21 -0.30 20.94
CA GLY A 189 15.78 -1.55 21.53
C GLY A 189 16.45 -2.78 20.90
N LYS A 190 16.12 -3.95 21.41
CA LYS A 190 16.54 -5.25 20.84
C LYS A 190 15.35 -5.89 20.12
N GLU A 191 15.62 -6.81 19.21
CA GLU A 191 14.57 -7.66 18.63
C GLU A 191 13.80 -8.40 19.74
N PHE A 192 12.49 -8.36 19.68
CA PHE A 192 11.64 -9.03 20.67
C PHE A 192 10.30 -9.46 20.08
N ASN A 193 10.12 -10.75 19.90
CA ASN A 193 8.85 -11.42 19.55
C ASN A 193 8.09 -10.88 18.31
N CYS A 194 8.75 -10.16 17.42
CA CYS A 194 8.11 -9.62 16.22
C CYS A 194 8.28 -10.51 14.98
N LEU A 195 9.25 -11.42 15.00
CA LEU A 195 9.59 -12.26 13.84
C LEU A 195 9.37 -13.74 14.17
N LEU A 196 8.94 -14.50 13.17
CA LEU A 196 8.73 -15.95 13.28
C LEU A 196 10.01 -16.70 13.68
N LYS A 197 11.19 -16.20 13.30
CA LYS A 197 12.48 -16.74 13.74
C LYS A 197 12.66 -16.76 15.27
N SER A 198 11.90 -15.95 16.00
CA SER A 198 11.91 -15.89 17.46
C SER A 198 10.89 -16.84 18.09
N SER A 199 10.19 -17.65 17.29
CA SER A 199 9.24 -18.64 17.78
C SER A 199 9.91 -19.68 18.68
N LYS A 200 9.20 -20.08 19.73
CA LYS A 200 9.62 -21.16 20.62
C LYS A 200 9.25 -22.56 20.08
N THR A 201 8.50 -22.59 18.97
CA THR A 201 8.07 -23.85 18.36
C THR A 201 9.21 -24.43 17.53
N PRO A 202 9.75 -25.60 17.89
CA PRO A 202 10.70 -26.29 17.01
C PRO A 202 10.01 -26.70 15.71
N ASN A 203 10.71 -26.59 14.60
CA ASN A 203 10.18 -26.94 13.26
C ASN A 203 8.92 -26.15 12.88
N LEU A 204 8.94 -24.84 13.08
CA LEU A 204 7.84 -23.96 12.70
C LEU A 204 7.50 -24.14 11.21
N VAL A 205 6.25 -24.47 10.93
CA VAL A 205 5.74 -24.58 9.57
C VAL A 205 5.39 -23.20 9.04
N SER A 206 5.92 -22.84 7.87
CA SER A 206 5.49 -21.61 7.19
C SER A 206 4.07 -21.75 6.67
N VAL A 207 3.33 -20.64 6.70
CA VAL A 207 1.97 -20.61 6.18
C VAL A 207 2.01 -20.67 4.66
N ASP A 208 1.22 -21.56 4.08
CA ASP A 208 0.95 -21.58 2.64
C ASP A 208 -0.28 -20.74 2.34
N PHE A 209 -0.08 -19.46 2.08
CA PHE A 209 -1.15 -18.49 1.79
C PHE A 209 -1.93 -18.85 0.52
N ALA A 210 -1.26 -19.44 -0.48
CA ALA A 210 -1.89 -19.85 -1.72
C ALA A 210 -2.86 -21.03 -1.48
N SER A 211 -2.43 -22.06 -0.76
CA SER A 211 -3.30 -23.19 -0.39
C SER A 211 -4.43 -22.76 0.53
N HIS A 212 -4.16 -21.85 1.47
CA HIS A 212 -5.19 -21.28 2.34
C HIS A 212 -6.28 -20.57 1.54
N ALA A 213 -5.91 -19.72 0.58
CA ALA A 213 -6.86 -19.05 -0.29
C ALA A 213 -7.71 -20.04 -1.12
N LYS A 214 -7.07 -21.08 -1.66
CA LYS A 214 -7.77 -22.15 -2.41
C LYS A 214 -8.79 -22.89 -1.54
N SER A 215 -8.51 -23.09 -0.26
CA SER A 215 -9.46 -23.71 0.68
C SER A 215 -10.74 -22.88 0.87
N MET A 216 -10.68 -21.59 0.61
CA MET A 216 -11.81 -20.66 0.65
C MET A 216 -12.48 -20.46 -0.74
N GLY A 217 -12.06 -21.21 -1.77
CA GLY A 217 -12.62 -21.13 -3.12
C GLY A 217 -12.00 -20.06 -4.02
N ALA A 218 -11.04 -19.30 -3.54
CA ALA A 218 -10.23 -18.39 -4.34
C ALA A 218 -9.17 -19.16 -5.16
N ASP A 219 -8.54 -18.52 -6.13
CA ASP A 219 -7.31 -18.99 -6.73
C ASP A 219 -6.10 -18.51 -5.92
N GLY A 220 -4.97 -19.20 -6.04
CA GLY A 220 -3.78 -18.80 -5.30
C GLY A 220 -2.49 -19.38 -5.88
N GLU A 221 -1.42 -18.59 -5.84
CA GLU A 221 -0.07 -18.99 -6.23
C GLU A 221 0.97 -18.50 -5.22
N LYS A 222 2.01 -19.31 -5.02
CA LYS A 222 3.24 -18.89 -4.36
C LYS A 222 4.31 -18.69 -5.41
N VAL A 223 4.94 -17.52 -5.42
CA VAL A 223 5.99 -17.16 -6.38
C VAL A 223 7.30 -16.84 -5.63
N ASN A 224 8.44 -17.03 -6.32
CA ASN A 224 9.76 -16.92 -5.71
C ASN A 224 10.64 -15.84 -6.37
N SER A 225 10.11 -15.17 -7.37
CA SER A 225 10.82 -14.12 -8.10
C SER A 225 9.85 -13.05 -8.62
N ILE A 226 10.40 -11.89 -8.97
CA ILE A 226 9.62 -10.81 -9.59
C ILE A 226 9.08 -11.22 -10.96
N ALA A 227 9.85 -11.97 -11.74
CA ALA A 227 9.38 -12.48 -13.04
C ALA A 227 8.18 -13.43 -12.89
N GLU A 228 8.22 -14.36 -11.91
CA GLU A 228 7.07 -15.21 -11.60
C GLU A 228 5.87 -14.41 -11.10
N LEU A 229 6.09 -13.36 -10.30
CA LEU A 229 5.04 -12.47 -9.83
C LEU A 229 4.34 -11.76 -11.01
N GLU A 230 5.10 -11.23 -11.96
CA GLU A 230 4.54 -10.56 -13.14
C GLU A 230 3.64 -11.51 -13.95
N GLU A 231 4.07 -12.76 -14.15
CA GLU A 231 3.26 -13.77 -14.84
C GLU A 231 2.04 -14.20 -14.02
N ALA A 232 2.18 -14.37 -12.71
CA ALA A 232 1.04 -14.68 -11.82
C ALA A 232 0.02 -13.52 -11.80
N PHE A 233 0.48 -12.28 -11.80
CA PHE A 233 -0.38 -11.10 -11.84
C PHE A 233 -1.18 -11.02 -13.16
N LYS A 234 -0.57 -11.36 -14.29
CA LYS A 234 -1.28 -11.46 -15.57
C LYS A 234 -2.37 -12.53 -15.53
N ARG A 235 -2.08 -13.70 -14.90
CA ARG A 235 -3.12 -14.72 -14.69
C ARG A 235 -4.23 -14.24 -13.76
N ALA A 236 -3.88 -13.52 -12.70
CA ALA A 236 -4.85 -12.93 -11.80
C ALA A 236 -5.77 -11.93 -12.52
N ASN A 237 -5.25 -11.11 -13.42
CA ASN A 237 -6.05 -10.15 -14.20
C ASN A 237 -7.12 -10.84 -15.04
N ILE A 238 -6.81 -11.98 -15.68
CA ILE A 238 -7.78 -12.72 -16.53
C ILE A 238 -8.67 -13.68 -15.73
N SER A 239 -8.34 -14.00 -14.48
CA SER A 239 -9.18 -14.84 -13.62
C SER A 239 -10.50 -14.15 -13.31
N THR A 240 -11.56 -14.94 -13.16
CA THR A 240 -12.89 -14.47 -12.70
C THR A 240 -13.08 -14.60 -11.20
N LYS A 241 -12.09 -15.18 -10.49
CA LYS A 241 -12.13 -15.41 -9.05
C LYS A 241 -11.17 -14.49 -8.32
N THR A 242 -11.41 -14.28 -7.04
CA THR A 242 -10.40 -13.70 -6.15
C THR A 242 -9.11 -14.50 -6.24
N TYR A 243 -7.99 -13.82 -6.34
CA TYR A 243 -6.68 -14.39 -6.61
C TYR A 243 -5.66 -13.92 -5.59
N VAL A 244 -5.03 -14.86 -4.89
CA VAL A 244 -4.02 -14.55 -3.88
C VAL A 244 -2.64 -14.97 -4.39
N ILE A 245 -1.71 -14.03 -4.45
CA ILE A 245 -0.32 -14.28 -4.83
C ILE A 245 0.56 -14.00 -3.63
N SER A 246 1.30 -14.99 -3.16
CA SER A 246 2.25 -14.80 -2.06
C SER A 246 3.69 -14.79 -2.56
N ILE A 247 4.48 -13.85 -2.07
CA ILE A 247 5.90 -13.71 -2.36
C ILE A 247 6.67 -13.41 -1.07
N HIS A 248 7.82 -14.08 -0.91
CA HIS A 248 8.73 -13.75 0.19
C HIS A 248 9.54 -12.50 -0.15
N SER A 249 9.51 -11.48 0.75
CA SER A 249 10.04 -10.14 0.47
C SER A 249 10.62 -9.44 1.72
#